data_ecb91211822d11455297280c7da7df64
#
_entry.id   ecb91211822d11455297280c7da7df64
#
_cell.length_a   1.000
_cell.length_b   1.000
_cell.length_c   1.000
_cell.angle_alpha   90.00
_cell.angle_beta   90.00
_cell.angle_gamma   90.00
#
_symmetry.space_group_name_H-M   'P 1'
#
loop_
_entity.id
_entity.type
_entity.pdbx_description
1 polymer ?
#
loop_
_entity_poly.entity_id
_entity_poly.type
_entity_poly.pdbx_seq_one_letter_code
_entity_poly.pdbx_strand_id
1 'polypeptide(L)'
;MSSKKSSSPSRPAAKAAPKGAPQQPSRPAAAAPVRKWSLSAVLSKPAVVYAVTFVALWFFCQMVYGDVFARAAEANFIMADDRAMAFLTSQAWGSLYVIGRWCLLVFSAPWLGCLLLALCLTLIARLTDRLLGVGRGWLGIGSVVSGALLAYYIYLGIHLWYKSEPSLFILVTLGVVALLLVLLVLKAVARRYLVQPAAEAAGAATSPVSRLKALQLGILCPIVVVAAAGIAADRINQNVILTSRLQLLCQQDRWSDIIDEALTARRPSRAVACYYAIALEETDQLLQRIFDLPFDYPEERFGKQDGSEEYGLFLADANYHAGIPNIGYRCAMDHLVVNGPNIYVLKQMCICAIVNGEEALARKYLTILSHIPFQGAFVEKYSAYVGNESMIQTDATMAHVRSLKPLASHFEQNYRAPAFLGYNTGLMSGSDPSLITSIAACLYSKEIDRCLPHIQVYFQKYRMLPPVLQQVVAILGNKRPDVAAAFPQIMQAEANRIMAFVSAAKPILDERTQMQVGKSPEEQTRIKTEYNARLREALQDDWLGTYYYYYYCENNDPKQVRQAEQHGVN
;
A
#
# COMPACT_ATOMS: atom_id res chain seq x y z
N MET A 1 38.38 -54.99 -41.69
CA MET A 1 38.60 -56.44 -41.55
C MET A 1 37.32 -57.07 -41.14
N SER A 2 36.76 -57.78 -42.06
CA SER A 2 36.23 -59.15 -42.05
C SER A 2 34.89 -59.29 -41.33
N SER A 3 33.77 -59.37 -42.01
CA SER A 3 33.20 -60.34 -42.95
C SER A 3 32.64 -61.57 -42.25
N LYS A 4 31.36 -61.86 -42.51
CA LYS A 4 30.69 -63.07 -43.01
C LYS A 4 29.31 -63.23 -42.37
N LYS A 5 28.27 -63.19 -43.16
CA LYS A 5 27.56 -64.18 -44.00
C LYS A 5 26.85 -65.25 -43.17
N SER A 6 25.55 -65.25 -43.29
CA SER A 6 24.62 -66.07 -44.10
C SER A 6 24.03 -67.23 -43.34
N SER A 7 22.76 -67.48 -43.34
CA SER A 7 22.04 -68.28 -44.29
C SER A 7 20.59 -68.57 -43.83
N SER A 8 19.66 -68.42 -44.80
CA SER A 8 18.36 -69.11 -44.76
C SER A 8 18.50 -70.59 -44.99
N PRO A 9 17.51 -71.44 -44.61
CA PRO A 9 16.68 -71.96 -45.68
C PRO A 9 15.16 -72.22 -45.38
N SER A 10 14.42 -72.14 -46.47
CA SER A 10 13.41 -73.04 -47.06
C SER A 10 12.07 -73.30 -46.37
N ARG A 11 11.02 -72.92 -47.12
CA ARG A 11 9.68 -73.49 -47.11
C ARG A 11 9.61 -75.01 -47.36
N PRO A 12 8.48 -75.62 -46.91
CA PRO A 12 7.65 -76.28 -47.92
C PRO A 12 6.10 -76.09 -47.78
N ALA A 13 5.51 -75.95 -48.94
CA ALA A 13 4.38 -76.62 -49.55
C ALA A 13 2.97 -76.59 -48.90
N ALA A 14 2.06 -76.14 -49.73
CA ALA A 14 0.64 -76.08 -49.65
C ALA A 14 -0.09 -77.40 -49.42
N LYS A 15 -1.22 -77.37 -48.71
CA LYS A 15 -2.35 -78.28 -48.91
C LYS A 15 -3.67 -77.52 -48.98
N ALA A 16 -4.47 -78.01 -49.92
CA ALA A 16 -5.69 -77.47 -50.48
C ALA A 16 -6.86 -77.31 -49.49
N ALA A 17 -7.76 -76.39 -49.86
CA ALA A 17 -9.05 -76.06 -49.24
C ALA A 17 -10.10 -77.16 -49.35
N PRO A 18 -11.15 -77.08 -48.53
CA PRO A 18 -12.49 -77.32 -49.03
C PRO A 18 -13.40 -76.06 -48.92
N LYS A 19 -14.28 -75.97 -49.89
CA LYS A 19 -15.28 -74.94 -50.17
C LYS A 19 -16.41 -74.94 -49.13
N GLY A 20 -16.92 -73.76 -48.84
CA GLY A 20 -18.35 -73.48 -48.73
C GLY A 20 -18.91 -73.34 -47.31
N ALA A 21 -18.94 -72.08 -46.80
CA ALA A 21 -20.01 -71.61 -45.89
C ALA A 21 -20.35 -70.14 -46.20
N PRO A 22 -21.61 -69.70 -46.09
CA PRO A 22 -22.05 -68.41 -46.57
C PRO A 22 -21.54 -67.27 -45.71
N GLN A 23 -21.06 -66.22 -46.40
CA GLN A 23 -20.64 -64.97 -45.77
C GLN A 23 -21.86 -64.27 -45.18
N GLN A 24 -21.84 -64.10 -43.80
CA GLN A 24 -22.70 -63.10 -43.15
C GLN A 24 -22.19 -61.69 -43.48
N PRO A 25 -23.10 -60.71 -43.71
CA PRO A 25 -22.68 -59.33 -43.96
C PRO A 25 -21.99 -58.76 -42.75
N SER A 26 -20.80 -58.22 -42.97
CA SER A 26 -19.99 -57.52 -42.00
C SER A 26 -20.78 -56.34 -41.42
N ARG A 27 -21.13 -56.38 -40.14
CA ARG A 27 -21.61 -55.20 -39.41
C ARG A 27 -20.60 -54.08 -39.56
N PRO A 28 -21.03 -52.83 -39.92
CA PRO A 28 -20.13 -51.71 -39.92
C PRO A 28 -19.58 -51.50 -38.49
N ALA A 29 -18.27 -51.38 -38.38
CA ALA A 29 -17.60 -51.06 -37.15
C ALA A 29 -18.24 -49.79 -36.54
N ALA A 30 -18.81 -49.92 -35.36
CA ALA A 30 -19.36 -48.82 -34.63
C ALA A 30 -18.24 -47.78 -34.47
N ALA A 31 -18.40 -46.63 -35.10
CA ALA A 31 -17.50 -45.48 -34.92
C ALA A 31 -17.34 -45.20 -33.40
N ALA A 32 -16.13 -45.18 -32.94
CA ALA A 32 -15.82 -44.84 -31.53
C ALA A 32 -16.54 -43.53 -31.20
N PRO A 33 -17.25 -43.43 -30.07
CA PRO A 33 -17.98 -42.22 -29.73
C PRO A 33 -16.99 -41.08 -29.61
N VAL A 34 -17.08 -40.12 -30.51
CA VAL A 34 -16.37 -38.82 -30.41
C VAL A 34 -16.77 -38.21 -29.07
N ARG A 35 -15.87 -38.23 -28.13
CA ARG A 35 -16.06 -37.72 -26.78
C ARG A 35 -16.28 -36.20 -26.89
N LYS A 36 -17.55 -35.80 -27.04
CA LYS A 36 -17.92 -34.37 -27.05
C LYS A 36 -17.47 -33.78 -25.71
N TRP A 37 -16.48 -32.95 -25.77
CA TRP A 37 -16.03 -32.15 -24.62
C TRP A 37 -17.16 -31.21 -24.26
N SER A 38 -17.96 -31.55 -23.24
CA SER A 38 -18.93 -30.61 -22.70
C SER A 38 -18.23 -29.72 -21.70
N LEU A 39 -18.35 -28.43 -21.83
CA LEU A 39 -17.78 -27.42 -20.91
C LEU A 39 -18.20 -27.74 -19.48
N SER A 40 -19.42 -28.21 -19.26
CA SER A 40 -19.95 -28.66 -17.98
C SER A 40 -19.18 -29.84 -17.36
N ALA A 41 -18.70 -30.79 -18.18
CA ALA A 41 -17.91 -31.92 -17.70
C ALA A 41 -16.48 -31.54 -17.31
N VAL A 42 -15.92 -30.51 -17.92
CA VAL A 42 -14.62 -29.95 -17.55
C VAL A 42 -14.74 -29.14 -16.25
N LEU A 43 -15.73 -28.26 -16.17
CA LEU A 43 -16.00 -27.42 -15.00
C LEU A 43 -16.39 -28.23 -13.75
N SER A 44 -16.92 -29.45 -13.92
CA SER A 44 -17.29 -30.34 -12.80
C SER A 44 -16.10 -31.04 -12.13
N LYS A 45 -14.88 -30.85 -12.61
CA LYS A 45 -13.71 -31.44 -11.98
C LYS A 45 -13.31 -30.60 -10.74
N PRO A 46 -13.10 -31.23 -9.56
CA PRO A 46 -12.65 -30.54 -8.37
C PRO A 46 -11.41 -29.66 -8.60
N ALA A 47 -10.51 -30.11 -9.48
CA ALA A 47 -9.30 -29.39 -9.83
C ALA A 47 -9.61 -28.01 -10.46
N VAL A 48 -10.65 -27.88 -11.27
CA VAL A 48 -11.03 -26.60 -11.91
C VAL A 48 -11.57 -25.62 -10.86
N VAL A 49 -12.42 -26.09 -9.94
CA VAL A 49 -12.96 -25.24 -8.84
C VAL A 49 -11.81 -24.66 -8.01
N TYR A 50 -10.87 -25.50 -7.58
CA TYR A 50 -9.74 -25.01 -6.78
C TYR A 50 -8.73 -24.21 -7.60
N ALA A 51 -8.59 -24.44 -8.90
CA ALA A 51 -7.80 -23.58 -9.78
C ALA A 51 -8.41 -22.18 -9.88
N VAL A 52 -9.73 -22.06 -10.04
CA VAL A 52 -10.43 -20.77 -10.04
C VAL A 52 -10.30 -20.10 -8.67
N THR A 53 -10.48 -20.85 -7.58
CA THR A 53 -10.29 -20.34 -6.22
C THR A 53 -8.87 -19.78 -6.04
N PHE A 54 -7.86 -20.52 -6.48
CA PHE A 54 -6.46 -20.09 -6.42
C PHE A 54 -6.21 -18.80 -7.20
N VAL A 55 -6.67 -18.74 -8.45
CA VAL A 55 -6.48 -17.55 -9.30
C VAL A 55 -7.18 -16.33 -8.70
N ALA A 56 -8.40 -16.49 -8.19
CA ALA A 56 -9.13 -15.39 -7.55
C ALA A 56 -8.42 -14.90 -6.27
N LEU A 57 -7.98 -15.81 -5.40
CA LEU A 57 -7.25 -15.48 -4.19
C LEU A 57 -5.87 -14.88 -4.49
N TRP A 58 -5.17 -15.40 -5.49
CA TRP A 58 -3.88 -14.85 -5.93
C TRP A 58 -4.05 -13.43 -6.50
N PHE A 59 -5.11 -13.20 -7.28
CA PHE A 59 -5.43 -11.86 -7.77
C PHE A 59 -5.58 -10.86 -6.61
N PHE A 60 -6.33 -11.21 -5.56
CA PHE A 60 -6.45 -10.36 -4.39
C PHE A 60 -5.09 -10.12 -3.70
N CYS A 61 -4.38 -11.20 -3.40
CA CYS A 61 -3.09 -11.11 -2.70
C CYS A 61 -2.06 -10.30 -3.50
N GLN A 62 -2.03 -10.40 -4.83
CA GLN A 62 -1.03 -9.74 -5.66
C GLN A 62 -1.45 -8.33 -6.07
N MET A 63 -2.69 -8.15 -6.55
CA MET A 63 -3.11 -6.90 -7.18
C MET A 63 -3.75 -5.92 -6.20
N VAL A 64 -4.40 -6.42 -5.14
CA VAL A 64 -5.08 -5.56 -4.18
C VAL A 64 -4.22 -5.29 -2.94
N TYR A 65 -3.63 -6.35 -2.37
CA TYR A 65 -2.93 -6.26 -1.08
C TYR A 65 -1.43 -6.52 -1.15
N GLY A 66 -0.85 -6.70 -2.36
CA GLY A 66 0.54 -7.08 -2.55
C GLY A 66 1.53 -6.10 -1.92
N ASP A 67 1.30 -4.81 -2.06
CA ASP A 67 2.15 -3.76 -1.50
C ASP A 67 2.12 -3.75 0.04
N VAL A 68 0.95 -4.05 0.65
CA VAL A 68 0.83 -4.17 2.11
C VAL A 68 1.64 -5.35 2.63
N PHE A 69 1.60 -6.50 1.94
CA PHE A 69 2.42 -7.67 2.29
C PHE A 69 3.92 -7.45 2.04
N ALA A 70 4.28 -6.74 0.98
CA ALA A 70 5.66 -6.35 0.72
C ALA A 70 6.21 -5.44 1.84
N ARG A 71 5.41 -4.49 2.31
CA ARG A 71 5.77 -3.66 3.46
C ARG A 71 5.92 -4.47 4.74
N ALA A 72 5.08 -5.50 4.95
CA ALA A 72 5.26 -6.42 6.09
C ALA A 72 6.61 -7.13 6.03
N ALA A 73 7.10 -7.51 4.84
CA ALA A 73 8.44 -8.08 4.69
C ALA A 73 9.56 -7.09 5.04
N GLU A 74 9.40 -5.81 4.74
CA GLU A 74 10.34 -4.76 5.15
C GLU A 74 10.25 -4.37 6.63
N ALA A 75 9.07 -4.56 7.24
CA ALA A 75 8.90 -4.42 8.68
C ALA A 75 9.49 -5.60 9.47
N ASN A 76 9.96 -6.63 8.79
CA ASN A 76 10.57 -7.80 9.38
C ASN A 76 11.99 -7.52 9.88
N PHE A 77 12.42 -8.27 10.89
CA PHE A 77 13.80 -8.34 11.35
C PHE A 77 14.15 -9.77 11.73
N ILE A 78 15.04 -10.39 10.98
CA ILE A 78 15.59 -11.71 11.27
C ILE A 78 17.01 -11.81 10.74
N MET A 79 17.93 -12.27 11.56
CA MET A 79 19.34 -12.46 11.23
C MET A 79 19.74 -13.88 11.60
N ALA A 80 20.64 -14.46 10.83
CA ALA A 80 21.28 -15.74 11.13
C ALA A 80 22.47 -15.55 12.10
N ASP A 81 22.24 -14.85 13.21
CA ASP A 81 23.21 -14.60 14.28
C ASP A 81 22.69 -15.19 15.60
N ASP A 82 23.55 -15.92 16.33
CA ASP A 82 23.16 -16.63 17.54
C ASP A 82 22.63 -15.70 18.65
N ARG A 83 23.19 -14.50 18.79
CA ARG A 83 22.75 -13.53 19.80
C ARG A 83 21.40 -12.92 19.43
N ALA A 84 21.23 -12.56 18.16
CA ALA A 84 19.96 -12.05 17.67
C ALA A 84 18.86 -13.12 17.79
N MET A 85 19.16 -14.37 17.46
CA MET A 85 18.23 -15.49 17.60
C MET A 85 17.90 -15.79 19.06
N ALA A 86 18.88 -15.75 19.96
CA ALA A 86 18.66 -15.93 21.39
C ALA A 86 17.76 -14.81 21.95
N PHE A 87 17.98 -13.55 21.53
CA PHE A 87 17.12 -12.43 21.92
C PHE A 87 15.68 -12.61 21.41
N LEU A 88 15.49 -12.95 20.13
CA LEU A 88 14.16 -13.12 19.54
C LEU A 88 13.39 -14.30 20.19
N THR A 89 14.07 -15.40 20.49
CA THR A 89 13.44 -16.58 21.10
C THR A 89 13.16 -16.41 22.60
N SER A 90 13.84 -15.49 23.28
CA SER A 90 13.60 -15.20 24.70
C SER A 90 12.30 -14.42 24.97
N GLN A 91 11.72 -13.80 23.94
CA GLN A 91 10.47 -13.06 24.05
C GLN A 91 9.25 -14.01 24.15
N ALA A 92 8.16 -13.52 24.72
CA ALA A 92 6.89 -14.27 24.75
C ALA A 92 6.48 -14.67 23.32
N TRP A 93 6.24 -15.98 23.12
CA TRP A 93 5.96 -16.57 21.79
C TRP A 93 7.10 -16.43 20.77
N GLY A 94 8.31 -16.04 21.19
CA GLY A 94 9.46 -15.72 20.34
C GLY A 94 9.80 -16.83 19.34
N SER A 95 9.81 -18.09 19.76
CA SER A 95 10.07 -19.22 18.86
C SER A 95 9.04 -19.33 17.72
N LEU A 96 7.77 -19.01 18.00
CA LEU A 96 6.72 -19.03 16.99
C LEU A 96 6.88 -17.84 16.03
N TYR A 97 7.17 -16.66 16.56
CA TYR A 97 7.44 -15.48 15.73
C TYR A 97 8.66 -15.65 14.85
N VAL A 98 9.72 -16.27 15.31
CA VAL A 98 10.89 -16.60 14.49
C VAL A 98 10.48 -17.44 13.27
N ILE A 99 9.66 -18.48 13.45
CA ILE A 99 9.14 -19.27 12.31
C ILE A 99 8.35 -18.37 11.35
N GLY A 100 7.45 -17.55 11.88
CA GLY A 100 6.67 -16.63 11.07
C GLY A 100 7.53 -15.63 10.30
N ARG A 101 8.55 -15.08 10.93
CA ARG A 101 9.50 -14.14 10.31
C ARG A 101 10.34 -14.80 9.20
N TRP A 102 10.76 -16.06 9.36
CA TRP A 102 11.40 -16.82 8.29
C TRP A 102 10.44 -17.03 7.11
N CYS A 103 9.18 -17.38 7.37
CA CYS A 103 8.18 -17.51 6.32
C CYS A 103 7.90 -16.18 5.63
N LEU A 104 7.96 -15.05 6.35
CA LEU A 104 7.75 -13.73 5.80
C LEU A 104 8.83 -13.30 4.80
N LEU A 105 10.05 -13.83 4.90
CA LEU A 105 11.13 -13.56 3.94
C LEU A 105 10.76 -13.90 2.48
N VAL A 106 9.81 -14.80 2.27
CA VAL A 106 9.34 -15.14 0.92
C VAL A 106 8.72 -13.93 0.21
N PHE A 107 8.18 -12.97 0.97
CA PHE A 107 7.64 -11.71 0.44
C PHE A 107 8.72 -10.68 0.08
N SER A 108 10.01 -10.97 0.28
CA SER A 108 11.10 -10.21 -0.35
C SER A 108 11.01 -10.29 -1.88
N ALA A 109 10.37 -11.35 -2.41
CA ALA A 109 9.86 -11.41 -3.78
C ALA A 109 8.33 -11.39 -3.70
N PRO A 110 7.67 -10.21 -3.80
CA PRO A 110 6.23 -10.06 -3.50
C PRO A 110 5.33 -11.03 -4.27
N TRP A 111 5.64 -11.25 -5.56
CA TRP A 111 4.89 -12.18 -6.40
C TRP A 111 4.92 -13.62 -5.87
N LEU A 112 6.07 -14.08 -5.34
CA LEU A 112 6.24 -15.41 -4.79
C LEU A 112 5.51 -15.55 -3.44
N GLY A 113 5.65 -14.55 -2.57
CA GLY A 113 4.93 -14.50 -1.30
C GLY A 113 3.42 -14.55 -1.49
N CYS A 114 2.88 -13.72 -2.37
CA CYS A 114 1.45 -13.69 -2.71
C CYS A 114 0.98 -15.02 -3.33
N LEU A 115 1.79 -15.66 -4.17
CA LEU A 115 1.49 -16.96 -4.76
C LEU A 115 1.39 -18.05 -3.68
N LEU A 116 2.36 -18.12 -2.77
CA LEU A 116 2.35 -19.11 -1.68
C LEU A 116 1.21 -18.85 -0.68
N LEU A 117 0.93 -17.60 -0.37
CA LEU A 117 -0.22 -17.24 0.47
C LEU A 117 -1.55 -17.69 -0.18
N ALA A 118 -1.72 -17.43 -1.47
CA ALA A 118 -2.90 -17.88 -2.21
C ALA A 118 -3.03 -19.40 -2.26
N LEU A 119 -1.90 -20.12 -2.35
CA LEU A 119 -1.88 -21.60 -2.22
C LEU A 119 -2.35 -22.06 -0.83
N CYS A 120 -1.87 -21.43 0.24
CA CYS A 120 -2.31 -21.72 1.61
C CYS A 120 -3.81 -21.46 1.78
N LEU A 121 -4.31 -20.32 1.29
CA LEU A 121 -5.74 -19.96 1.34
C LEU A 121 -6.59 -20.95 0.52
N THR A 122 -6.10 -21.40 -0.64
CA THR A 122 -6.78 -22.42 -1.46
C THR A 122 -6.77 -23.78 -0.77
N LEU A 123 -5.67 -24.11 -0.09
CA LEU A 123 -5.60 -25.33 0.73
C LEU A 123 -6.61 -25.27 1.88
N ILE A 124 -6.77 -24.14 2.55
CA ILE A 124 -7.78 -23.92 3.59
C ILE A 124 -9.18 -24.18 3.02
N ALA A 125 -9.52 -23.59 1.87
CA ALA A 125 -10.81 -23.82 1.21
C ALA A 125 -11.04 -25.32 0.94
N ARG A 126 -10.03 -26.02 0.42
CA ARG A 126 -10.10 -27.45 0.13
C ARG A 126 -10.23 -28.31 1.40
N LEU A 127 -9.48 -28.00 2.45
CA LEU A 127 -9.55 -28.74 3.73
C LEU A 127 -10.91 -28.54 4.39
N THR A 128 -11.45 -27.32 4.32
CA THR A 128 -12.81 -27.00 4.83
C THR A 128 -13.88 -27.79 4.08
N ASP A 129 -13.83 -27.84 2.75
CA ASP A 129 -14.77 -28.64 1.95
C ASP A 129 -14.71 -30.13 2.33
N ARG A 130 -13.52 -30.66 2.58
CA ARG A 130 -13.33 -32.05 3.05
C ARG A 130 -13.86 -32.26 4.48
N LEU A 131 -13.62 -31.29 5.36
CA LEU A 131 -14.09 -31.37 6.75
C LEU A 131 -15.62 -31.38 6.80
N LEU A 132 -16.26 -30.50 6.02
CA LEU A 132 -17.71 -30.43 5.91
C LEU A 132 -18.32 -31.62 5.17
N GLY A 133 -17.52 -32.40 4.42
CA GLY A 133 -18.00 -33.52 3.61
C GLY A 133 -18.86 -33.07 2.45
N VAL A 134 -18.56 -31.91 1.89
CA VAL A 134 -19.34 -31.27 0.84
C VAL A 134 -19.39 -32.14 -0.42
N GLY A 135 -20.59 -32.37 -0.96
CA GLY A 135 -20.78 -33.11 -2.21
C GLY A 135 -20.19 -32.35 -3.41
N ARG A 136 -19.94 -33.07 -4.52
CA ARG A 136 -19.29 -32.50 -5.73
C ARG A 136 -19.91 -31.21 -6.25
N GLY A 137 -21.17 -30.98 -5.97
CA GLY A 137 -21.89 -29.77 -6.42
C GLY A 137 -21.65 -28.53 -5.58
N TRP A 138 -21.11 -28.66 -4.38
CA TRP A 138 -20.89 -27.56 -3.42
C TRP A 138 -19.40 -27.32 -3.15
N LEU A 139 -18.52 -27.91 -3.95
CA LEU A 139 -17.09 -27.68 -3.84
C LEU A 139 -16.78 -26.20 -4.04
N GLY A 140 -15.88 -25.66 -3.25
CA GLY A 140 -15.50 -24.25 -3.27
C GLY A 140 -16.21 -23.39 -2.20
N ILE A 141 -17.23 -23.93 -1.51
CA ILE A 141 -17.89 -23.20 -0.42
C ILE A 141 -16.92 -22.94 0.76
N GLY A 142 -15.90 -23.81 0.92
CA GLY A 142 -14.82 -23.61 1.88
C GLY A 142 -14.01 -22.34 1.65
N SER A 143 -14.13 -21.69 0.48
CA SER A 143 -13.53 -20.38 0.21
C SER A 143 -14.07 -19.28 1.14
N VAL A 144 -15.23 -19.48 1.77
CA VAL A 144 -15.77 -18.55 2.80
C VAL A 144 -14.80 -18.44 3.98
N VAL A 145 -14.15 -19.54 4.40
CA VAL A 145 -13.15 -19.50 5.48
C VAL A 145 -11.89 -18.74 5.02
N SER A 146 -11.47 -18.91 3.75
CA SER A 146 -10.40 -18.09 3.18
C SER A 146 -10.81 -16.62 3.12
N GLY A 147 -12.07 -16.32 2.78
CA GLY A 147 -12.65 -14.97 2.82
C GLY A 147 -12.65 -14.35 4.22
N ALA A 148 -12.88 -15.14 5.26
CA ALA A 148 -12.76 -14.68 6.64
C ALA A 148 -11.31 -14.27 7.00
N LEU A 149 -10.32 -14.98 6.46
CA LEU A 149 -8.92 -14.57 6.60
C LEU A 149 -8.61 -13.29 5.81
N LEU A 150 -9.14 -13.13 4.58
CA LEU A 150 -9.02 -11.86 3.86
C LEU A 150 -9.66 -10.71 4.65
N ALA A 151 -10.84 -10.91 5.22
CA ALA A 151 -11.49 -9.93 6.09
C ALA A 151 -10.63 -9.61 7.34
N TYR A 152 -9.97 -10.61 7.91
CA TYR A 152 -9.02 -10.42 9.00
C TYR A 152 -7.81 -9.58 8.56
N TYR A 153 -7.23 -9.79 7.36
CA TYR A 153 -6.14 -8.95 6.85
C TYR A 153 -6.60 -7.51 6.61
N ILE A 154 -7.81 -7.33 6.07
CA ILE A 154 -8.41 -6.00 5.90
C ILE A 154 -8.66 -5.33 7.26
N TYR A 155 -9.11 -6.09 8.27
CA TYR A 155 -9.30 -5.59 9.63
C TYR A 155 -7.99 -5.15 10.30
N LEU A 156 -6.90 -5.91 10.10
CA LEU A 156 -5.57 -5.51 10.58
C LEU A 156 -5.10 -4.23 9.91
N GLY A 157 -5.38 -4.07 8.61
CA GLY A 157 -5.02 -2.89 7.86
C GLY A 157 -3.53 -2.57 7.98
N ILE A 158 -3.21 -1.37 8.47
CA ILE A 158 -1.83 -0.92 8.66
C ILE A 158 -1.07 -1.74 9.70
N HIS A 159 -1.76 -2.33 10.67
CA HIS A 159 -1.15 -3.17 11.69
C HIS A 159 -0.57 -4.48 11.16
N LEU A 160 -0.73 -4.80 9.87
CA LEU A 160 0.03 -5.87 9.23
C LEU A 160 1.54 -5.62 9.24
N TRP A 161 1.97 -4.36 9.29
CA TRP A 161 3.38 -4.01 9.25
C TRP A 161 3.79 -2.84 10.17
N TYR A 162 2.84 -2.16 10.80
CA TYR A 162 3.12 -1.03 11.68
C TYR A 162 2.67 -1.32 13.11
N LYS A 163 3.55 -1.14 14.08
CA LYS A 163 3.33 -1.33 15.52
C LYS A 163 2.83 -2.72 15.95
N SER A 164 2.95 -3.72 15.13
CA SER A 164 2.60 -5.10 15.48
C SER A 164 3.59 -6.10 14.87
N GLU A 165 3.51 -7.34 15.31
CA GLU A 165 4.35 -8.41 14.77
C GLU A 165 4.02 -8.67 13.29
N PRO A 166 4.92 -8.37 12.33
CA PRO A 166 4.61 -8.40 10.91
C PRO A 166 4.33 -9.82 10.38
N SER A 167 4.77 -10.86 11.11
CA SER A 167 4.56 -12.25 10.72
C SER A 167 3.22 -12.83 11.19
N LEU A 168 2.44 -12.07 11.98
CA LEU A 168 1.23 -12.57 12.63
C LEU A 168 0.19 -13.10 11.63
N PHE A 169 -0.01 -12.42 10.50
CA PHE A 169 -0.99 -12.87 9.50
C PHE A 169 -0.61 -14.22 8.87
N ILE A 170 0.69 -14.49 8.69
CA ILE A 170 1.18 -15.79 8.20
C ILE A 170 0.96 -16.86 9.27
N LEU A 171 1.30 -16.55 10.53
CA LEU A 171 1.13 -17.50 11.63
C LEU A 171 -0.33 -17.88 11.83
N VAL A 172 -1.24 -16.92 11.75
CA VAL A 172 -2.70 -17.19 11.82
C VAL A 172 -3.12 -18.06 10.64
N THR A 173 -2.66 -17.77 9.43
CA THR A 173 -2.98 -18.59 8.25
C THR A 173 -2.49 -20.03 8.39
N LEU A 174 -1.24 -20.20 8.79
CA LEU A 174 -0.66 -21.53 9.04
C LEU A 174 -1.34 -22.24 10.21
N GLY A 175 -1.72 -21.50 11.25
CA GLY A 175 -2.49 -22.01 12.37
C GLY A 175 -3.86 -22.56 11.94
N VAL A 176 -4.56 -21.86 11.05
CA VAL A 176 -5.83 -22.35 10.50
C VAL A 176 -5.63 -23.60 9.66
N VAL A 177 -4.55 -23.67 8.84
CA VAL A 177 -4.21 -24.90 8.10
C VAL A 177 -3.96 -26.06 9.06
N ALA A 178 -3.15 -25.86 10.09
CA ALA A 178 -2.85 -26.88 11.09
C ALA A 178 -4.11 -27.34 11.84
N LEU A 179 -4.96 -26.41 12.26
CA LEU A 179 -6.24 -26.73 12.92
C LEU A 179 -7.13 -27.59 12.02
N LEU A 180 -7.32 -27.21 10.76
CA LEU A 180 -8.13 -27.98 9.81
C LEU A 180 -7.56 -29.40 9.57
N LEU A 181 -6.25 -29.54 9.52
CA LEU A 181 -5.60 -30.85 9.41
C LEU A 181 -5.87 -31.72 10.66
N VAL A 182 -5.73 -31.15 11.86
CA VAL A 182 -6.04 -31.86 13.11
C VAL A 182 -7.52 -32.28 13.14
N LEU A 183 -8.45 -31.39 12.79
CA LEU A 183 -9.88 -31.70 12.74
C LEU A 183 -10.20 -32.81 11.73
N LEU A 184 -9.52 -32.86 10.59
CA LEU A 184 -9.67 -33.93 9.60
C LEU A 184 -9.15 -35.26 10.12
N VAL A 185 -8.02 -35.28 10.83
CA VAL A 185 -7.49 -36.50 11.49
C VAL A 185 -8.48 -36.97 12.55
N LEU A 186 -8.95 -36.08 13.42
CA LEU A 186 -9.95 -36.43 14.44
C LEU A 186 -11.22 -37.00 13.82
N LYS A 187 -11.71 -36.40 12.72
CA LYS A 187 -12.87 -36.89 11.97
C LYS A 187 -12.61 -38.30 11.39
N ALA A 188 -11.41 -38.54 10.87
CA ALA A 188 -11.04 -39.85 10.34
C ALA A 188 -10.97 -40.91 11.44
N VAL A 189 -10.38 -40.56 12.60
CA VAL A 189 -10.33 -41.41 13.79
C VAL A 189 -11.74 -41.70 14.31
N ALA A 190 -12.56 -40.68 14.48
CA ALA A 190 -13.94 -40.82 14.94
C ALA A 190 -14.78 -41.75 14.03
N ARG A 191 -14.62 -41.61 12.71
CA ARG A 191 -15.28 -42.50 11.74
C ARG A 191 -14.81 -43.96 11.88
N ARG A 192 -13.53 -44.19 12.19
CA ARG A 192 -12.97 -45.54 12.33
C ARG A 192 -13.44 -46.24 13.59
N TYR A 193 -13.61 -45.49 14.69
CA TYR A 193 -13.87 -46.09 16.01
C TYR A 193 -15.28 -45.90 16.51
N LEU A 194 -16.01 -44.87 16.07
CA LEU A 194 -17.34 -44.49 16.62
C LEU A 194 -18.51 -44.81 15.69
N VAL A 195 -18.24 -44.94 14.38
CA VAL A 195 -19.30 -45.21 13.39
C VAL A 195 -19.25 -46.69 13.01
N GLN A 196 -20.17 -47.51 13.55
CA GLN A 196 -20.51 -48.79 12.96
C GLN A 196 -20.97 -48.56 11.51
N PRO A 197 -20.67 -49.45 10.57
CA PRO A 197 -21.09 -49.29 9.19
C PRO A 197 -22.62 -49.40 9.11
N ALA A 198 -23.28 -48.30 9.33
CA ALA A 198 -24.67 -48.17 8.90
C ALA A 198 -24.68 -48.28 7.39
N ALA A 199 -25.46 -49.23 6.87
CA ALA A 199 -25.64 -49.48 5.45
C ALA A 199 -25.75 -48.16 4.68
N GLU A 200 -24.90 -48.03 3.63
CA GLU A 200 -24.91 -46.91 2.71
C GLU A 200 -26.33 -46.68 2.24
N ALA A 201 -26.98 -45.65 2.78
CA ALA A 201 -28.24 -45.16 2.22
C ALA A 201 -27.94 -44.77 0.77
N ALA A 202 -28.50 -45.51 -0.16
CA ALA A 202 -28.39 -45.35 -1.58
C ALA A 202 -28.50 -43.87 -1.95
N GLY A 203 -27.44 -43.34 -2.55
CA GLY A 203 -27.33 -41.92 -2.93
C GLY A 203 -28.55 -41.54 -3.77
N ALA A 204 -29.34 -40.62 -3.25
CA ALA A 204 -30.37 -39.96 -4.03
C ALA A 204 -29.72 -39.40 -5.30
N ALA A 205 -30.13 -39.94 -6.45
CA ALA A 205 -29.65 -39.50 -7.77
C ALA A 205 -30.07 -38.04 -7.95
N THR A 206 -29.19 -37.11 -7.64
CA THR A 206 -29.43 -35.67 -7.87
C THR A 206 -29.64 -35.44 -9.37
N SER A 207 -30.70 -34.73 -9.72
CA SER A 207 -31.04 -34.43 -11.12
C SER A 207 -29.86 -33.67 -11.81
N PRO A 208 -29.64 -33.85 -13.12
CA PRO A 208 -28.57 -33.14 -13.83
C PRO A 208 -28.67 -31.61 -13.72
N VAL A 209 -29.88 -31.08 -13.61
CA VAL A 209 -30.13 -29.64 -13.41
C VAL A 209 -29.65 -29.16 -12.01
N SER A 210 -29.85 -29.97 -10.97
CA SER A 210 -29.36 -29.63 -9.63
C SER A 210 -27.83 -29.69 -9.54
N ARG A 211 -27.19 -30.61 -10.30
CA ARG A 211 -25.74 -30.72 -10.41
C ARG A 211 -25.12 -29.49 -11.11
N LEU A 212 -25.76 -28.99 -12.17
CA LEU A 212 -25.27 -27.82 -12.91
C LEU A 212 -25.39 -26.55 -12.05
N LYS A 213 -26.51 -26.33 -11.36
CA LYS A 213 -26.73 -25.19 -10.45
C LYS A 213 -25.75 -25.21 -9.27
N ALA A 214 -25.56 -26.36 -8.64
CA ALA A 214 -24.62 -26.50 -7.53
C ALA A 214 -23.16 -26.26 -7.96
N LEU A 215 -22.82 -26.66 -9.19
CA LEU A 215 -21.50 -26.42 -9.76
C LEU A 215 -21.25 -24.93 -10.04
N GLN A 216 -22.24 -24.23 -10.58
CA GLN A 216 -22.17 -22.79 -10.78
C GLN A 216 -21.97 -22.07 -9.45
N LEU A 217 -22.62 -22.50 -8.36
CA LEU A 217 -22.45 -21.94 -7.03
C LEU A 217 -21.02 -22.17 -6.50
N GLY A 218 -20.44 -23.35 -6.72
CA GLY A 218 -19.07 -23.67 -6.28
C GLY A 218 -17.99 -22.84 -6.95
N ILE A 219 -18.16 -22.49 -8.23
CA ILE A 219 -17.23 -21.59 -8.95
C ILE A 219 -17.49 -20.13 -8.61
N LEU A 220 -18.75 -19.75 -8.45
CA LEU A 220 -19.13 -18.36 -8.15
C LEU A 220 -18.72 -17.94 -6.75
N CYS A 221 -18.80 -18.83 -5.76
CA CYS A 221 -18.50 -18.52 -4.37
C CYS A 221 -17.11 -17.88 -4.16
N PRO A 222 -15.99 -18.48 -4.60
CA PRO A 222 -14.67 -17.83 -4.42
C PRO A 222 -14.55 -16.50 -5.16
N ILE A 223 -15.19 -16.35 -6.31
CA ILE A 223 -15.18 -15.08 -7.06
C ILE A 223 -15.92 -14.00 -6.27
N VAL A 224 -17.10 -14.32 -5.75
CA VAL A 224 -17.89 -13.37 -4.93
C VAL A 224 -17.16 -13.02 -3.64
N VAL A 225 -16.55 -14.00 -2.97
CA VAL A 225 -15.74 -13.78 -1.76
C VAL A 225 -14.59 -12.82 -2.04
N VAL A 226 -13.85 -13.04 -3.11
CA VAL A 226 -12.71 -12.19 -3.48
C VAL A 226 -13.16 -10.81 -3.94
N ALA A 227 -14.24 -10.72 -4.73
CA ALA A 227 -14.79 -9.43 -5.14
C ALA A 227 -15.28 -8.62 -3.93
N ALA A 228 -15.98 -9.25 -3.00
CA ALA A 228 -16.40 -8.59 -1.75
C ALA A 228 -15.21 -8.13 -0.91
N ALA A 229 -14.16 -8.96 -0.78
CA ALA A 229 -12.94 -8.57 -0.10
C ALA A 229 -12.22 -7.40 -0.80
N GLY A 230 -12.16 -7.41 -2.14
CA GLY A 230 -11.58 -6.31 -2.92
C GLY A 230 -12.33 -5.00 -2.73
N ILE A 231 -13.66 -5.03 -2.79
CA ILE A 231 -14.50 -3.85 -2.53
C ILE A 231 -14.31 -3.37 -1.08
N ALA A 232 -14.26 -4.27 -0.11
CA ALA A 232 -14.04 -3.92 1.29
C ALA A 232 -12.64 -3.30 1.49
N ALA A 233 -11.60 -3.86 0.88
CA ALA A 233 -10.24 -3.32 0.93
C ALA A 233 -10.18 -1.91 0.34
N ASP A 234 -10.79 -1.69 -0.83
CA ASP A 234 -10.86 -0.37 -1.47
C ASP A 234 -11.65 0.65 -0.63
N ARG A 235 -12.75 0.24 0.01
CA ARG A 235 -13.60 1.14 0.80
C ARG A 235 -13.02 1.46 2.16
N ILE A 236 -12.40 0.49 2.82
CA ILE A 236 -11.94 0.60 4.21
C ILE A 236 -10.46 0.98 4.27
N ASN A 237 -9.62 0.40 3.41
CA ASN A 237 -8.16 0.45 3.51
C ASN A 237 -7.48 1.13 2.31
N GLN A 238 -8.17 1.99 1.56
CA GLN A 238 -7.53 2.69 0.43
C GLN A 238 -6.23 3.38 0.84
N ASN A 239 -6.25 4.14 1.94
CA ASN A 239 -5.07 4.84 2.42
C ASN A 239 -3.96 3.89 2.92
N VAL A 240 -4.30 2.74 3.50
CA VAL A 240 -3.31 1.72 3.91
C VAL A 240 -2.59 1.16 2.69
N ILE A 241 -3.34 0.82 1.64
CA ILE A 241 -2.79 0.30 0.38
C ILE A 241 -1.92 1.37 -0.28
N LEU A 242 -2.44 2.60 -0.41
CA LEU A 242 -1.69 3.72 -1.00
C LEU A 242 -0.43 4.03 -0.19
N THR A 243 -0.51 4.20 1.13
CA THR A 243 0.67 4.47 1.96
C THR A 243 1.74 3.39 1.79
N SER A 244 1.33 2.11 1.77
CA SER A 244 2.27 1.00 1.55
C SER A 244 2.95 1.10 0.19
N ARG A 245 2.18 1.36 -0.88
CA ARG A 245 2.68 1.50 -2.25
C ARG A 245 3.59 2.72 -2.40
N LEU A 246 3.14 3.89 -1.95
CA LEU A 246 3.90 5.14 -2.08
C LEU A 246 5.24 5.07 -1.34
N GLN A 247 5.27 4.44 -0.17
CA GLN A 247 6.51 4.24 0.58
C GLN A 247 7.50 3.30 -0.14
N LEU A 248 7.00 2.24 -0.78
CA LEU A 248 7.84 1.36 -1.60
C LEU A 248 8.35 2.06 -2.87
N LEU A 249 7.52 2.89 -3.50
CA LEU A 249 7.91 3.70 -4.66
C LEU A 249 8.94 4.77 -4.27
N CYS A 250 8.78 5.40 -3.11
CA CYS A 250 9.74 6.37 -2.56
C CYS A 250 11.13 5.75 -2.38
N GLN A 251 11.22 4.52 -1.87
CA GLN A 251 12.50 3.80 -1.75
C GLN A 251 13.15 3.45 -3.10
N GLN A 252 12.39 3.51 -4.19
CA GLN A 252 12.83 3.22 -5.55
C GLN A 252 13.06 4.48 -6.39
N ASP A 253 12.93 5.67 -5.80
CA ASP A 253 13.02 6.98 -6.46
C ASP A 253 12.04 7.12 -7.65
N ARG A 254 10.84 6.46 -7.56
CA ARG A 254 9.82 6.45 -8.62
C ARG A 254 8.82 7.59 -8.43
N TRP A 255 9.29 8.80 -8.56
CA TRP A 255 8.54 10.02 -8.22
C TRP A 255 7.28 10.21 -9.05
N SER A 256 7.35 10.01 -10.37
CA SER A 256 6.18 10.15 -11.26
C SER A 256 5.05 9.19 -10.87
N ASP A 257 5.39 7.95 -10.53
CA ASP A 257 4.39 6.96 -10.13
C ASP A 257 3.76 7.31 -8.79
N ILE A 258 4.53 7.92 -7.87
CA ILE A 258 3.98 8.43 -6.60
C ILE A 258 2.94 9.51 -6.86
N ILE A 259 3.21 10.45 -7.77
CA ILE A 259 2.29 11.53 -8.12
C ILE A 259 0.99 10.95 -8.67
N ASP A 260 1.09 10.04 -9.65
CA ASP A 260 -0.08 9.45 -10.30
C ASP A 260 -0.92 8.61 -9.33
N GLU A 261 -0.28 7.78 -8.51
CA GLU A 261 -0.97 6.93 -7.54
C GLU A 261 -1.62 7.76 -6.41
N ALA A 262 -0.95 8.78 -5.89
CA ALA A 262 -1.49 9.62 -4.82
C ALA A 262 -2.77 10.35 -5.24
N LEU A 263 -2.86 10.80 -6.51
CA LEU A 263 -4.04 11.46 -7.06
C LEU A 263 -5.26 10.54 -7.18
N THR A 264 -5.08 9.22 -7.07
CA THR A 264 -6.21 8.27 -7.03
C THR A 264 -6.93 8.25 -5.68
N ALA A 265 -6.35 8.88 -4.65
CA ALA A 265 -6.91 8.90 -3.31
C ALA A 265 -8.21 9.71 -3.27
N ARG A 266 -9.31 9.08 -2.85
CA ARG A 266 -10.60 9.79 -2.66
C ARG A 266 -10.56 10.75 -1.47
N ARG A 267 -9.91 10.32 -0.40
CA ARG A 267 -9.67 11.09 0.83
C ARG A 267 -8.26 10.78 1.32
N PRO A 268 -7.25 11.54 0.85
CA PRO A 268 -5.87 11.24 1.18
C PRO A 268 -5.62 11.38 2.67
N SER A 269 -4.87 10.42 3.24
CA SER A 269 -4.31 10.56 4.58
C SER A 269 -3.12 11.50 4.58
N ARG A 270 -2.67 11.90 5.77
CA ARG A 270 -1.45 12.72 5.93
C ARG A 270 -0.22 12.03 5.32
N ALA A 271 -0.13 10.70 5.46
CA ALA A 271 0.96 9.94 4.85
C ALA A 271 0.94 10.00 3.32
N VAL A 272 -0.22 9.83 2.70
CA VAL A 272 -0.39 9.97 1.24
C VAL A 272 -0.01 11.37 0.78
N ALA A 273 -0.52 12.40 1.46
CA ALA A 273 -0.20 13.79 1.15
C ALA A 273 1.29 14.10 1.31
N CYS A 274 1.96 13.50 2.30
CA CYS A 274 3.38 13.66 2.52
C CYS A 274 4.20 13.08 1.37
N TYR A 275 3.95 11.82 0.97
CA TYR A 275 4.68 11.21 -0.16
C TYR A 275 4.40 11.92 -1.49
N TYR A 276 3.17 12.37 -1.70
CA TYR A 276 2.83 13.20 -2.86
C TYR A 276 3.69 14.47 -2.91
N ALA A 277 3.78 15.19 -1.80
CA ALA A 277 4.55 16.42 -1.73
C ALA A 277 6.07 16.17 -1.86
N ILE A 278 6.60 15.07 -1.30
CA ILE A 278 8.01 14.65 -1.53
C ILE A 278 8.25 14.46 -3.03
N ALA A 279 7.36 13.74 -3.72
CA ALA A 279 7.54 13.47 -5.14
C ALA A 279 7.44 14.74 -6.00
N LEU A 280 6.59 15.69 -5.63
CA LEU A 280 6.53 17.00 -6.30
C LEU A 280 7.78 17.83 -6.08
N GLU A 281 8.37 17.73 -4.91
CA GLU A 281 9.61 18.44 -4.56
C GLU A 281 10.79 17.86 -5.35
N GLU A 282 10.95 16.55 -5.38
CA GLU A 282 11.99 15.84 -6.14
C GLU A 282 11.86 16.00 -7.68
N THR A 283 10.70 16.46 -8.16
CA THR A 283 10.43 16.68 -9.59
C THR A 283 10.24 18.15 -9.96
N ASP A 284 10.57 19.09 -9.07
CA ASP A 284 10.41 20.54 -9.26
C ASP A 284 8.96 20.99 -9.58
N GLN A 285 7.95 20.23 -9.17
CA GLN A 285 6.54 20.51 -9.42
C GLN A 285 5.77 21.05 -8.20
N LEU A 286 6.46 21.30 -7.09
CA LEU A 286 5.85 21.58 -5.80
C LEU A 286 4.89 22.79 -5.85
N LEU A 287 5.32 23.94 -6.35
CA LEU A 287 4.47 25.16 -6.42
C LEU A 287 3.39 25.07 -7.51
N GLN A 288 3.49 24.14 -8.44
CA GLN A 288 2.51 23.99 -9.50
C GLN A 288 1.34 23.10 -9.08
N ARG A 289 1.60 22.04 -8.31
CA ARG A 289 0.64 20.96 -8.12
C ARG A 289 0.34 20.59 -6.66
N ILE A 290 0.97 21.25 -5.68
CA ILE A 290 0.80 20.87 -4.27
C ILE A 290 -0.66 20.85 -3.81
N PHE A 291 -1.52 21.70 -4.38
CA PHE A 291 -2.92 21.83 -4.02
C PHE A 291 -3.87 20.99 -4.92
N ASP A 292 -3.35 20.20 -5.86
CA ASP A 292 -4.18 19.26 -6.64
C ASP A 292 -4.76 18.13 -5.76
N LEU A 293 -4.08 17.83 -4.64
CA LEU A 293 -4.55 16.90 -3.65
C LEU A 293 -5.25 17.64 -2.50
N PRO A 294 -6.47 17.25 -2.09
CA PRO A 294 -7.15 17.89 -0.97
C PRO A 294 -6.42 17.62 0.35
N PHE A 295 -6.26 18.68 1.17
CA PHE A 295 -5.62 18.60 2.49
C PHE A 295 -6.64 18.54 3.65
N ASP A 296 -7.85 18.15 3.36
CA ASP A 296 -8.88 17.87 4.37
C ASP A 296 -8.71 16.43 4.86
N TYR A 297 -7.75 16.23 5.73
CA TYR A 297 -7.45 14.91 6.25
C TYR A 297 -8.64 14.37 7.04
N PRO A 298 -9.19 13.20 6.64
CA PRO A 298 -10.17 12.53 7.48
C PRO A 298 -9.52 12.23 8.83
N GLU A 299 -10.33 12.24 9.90
CA GLU A 299 -9.93 11.69 11.20
C GLU A 299 -9.76 10.16 11.09
N GLU A 300 -8.89 9.72 10.21
CA GLU A 300 -8.52 8.31 10.10
C GLU A 300 -7.62 7.96 11.27
N ARG A 301 -8.25 7.35 12.24
CA ARG A 301 -7.55 6.70 13.32
C ARG A 301 -7.16 5.32 12.81
N PHE A 302 -5.89 5.13 12.51
CA PHE A 302 -5.32 3.80 12.22
C PHE A 302 -5.34 2.88 13.47
N GLY A 303 -6.16 3.18 14.46
CA GLY A 303 -6.32 2.45 15.69
C GLY A 303 -7.25 3.17 16.66
N LYS A 304 -7.45 2.60 17.86
CA LYS A 304 -8.27 3.17 18.92
C LYS A 304 -7.61 4.36 19.65
N GLN A 305 -6.40 4.76 19.26
CA GLN A 305 -5.60 5.77 19.92
C GLN A 305 -5.38 6.99 19.03
N ASP A 306 -5.02 8.09 19.62
CA ASP A 306 -4.92 9.42 19.03
C ASP A 306 -4.10 9.48 17.73
N GLY A 307 -4.47 10.40 16.83
CA GLY A 307 -3.84 10.60 15.53
C GLY A 307 -2.33 10.89 15.53
N SER A 308 -1.68 10.95 16.69
CA SER A 308 -0.22 10.97 16.86
C SER A 308 0.48 9.72 16.29
N GLU A 309 -0.23 8.61 16.12
CA GLU A 309 0.32 7.37 15.60
C GLU A 309 0.62 7.41 14.10
N GLU A 310 -0.11 8.22 13.34
CA GLU A 310 0.08 8.37 11.90
C GLU A 310 1.44 8.97 11.54
N TYR A 311 1.96 9.86 12.36
CA TYR A 311 3.24 10.54 12.09
C TYR A 311 4.43 9.58 11.98
N GLY A 312 4.44 8.51 12.75
CA GLY A 312 5.48 7.49 12.67
C GLY A 312 5.58 6.76 11.34
N LEU A 313 4.55 6.85 10.48
CA LEU A 313 4.54 6.20 9.16
C LEU A 313 5.44 6.90 8.16
N PHE A 314 5.60 8.21 8.25
CA PHE A 314 6.25 9.02 7.23
C PHE A 314 7.31 9.99 7.76
N LEU A 315 7.45 10.18 9.08
CA LEU A 315 8.33 11.22 9.63
C LEU A 315 9.80 11.04 9.25
N ALA A 316 10.29 9.81 9.21
CA ALA A 316 11.68 9.55 8.84
C ALA A 316 11.96 9.99 7.39
N ASP A 317 11.11 9.55 6.45
CA ASP A 317 11.20 9.94 5.04
C ASP A 317 11.01 11.46 4.88
N ALA A 318 9.97 12.01 5.51
CA ALA A 318 9.64 13.42 5.44
C ALA A 318 10.78 14.34 5.87
N ASN A 319 11.40 14.05 7.01
CA ASN A 319 12.52 14.86 7.49
C ASN A 319 13.81 14.65 6.68
N TYR A 320 14.02 13.45 6.14
CA TYR A 320 15.11 13.18 5.22
C TYR A 320 14.98 14.04 3.96
N HIS A 321 13.84 13.98 3.27
CA HIS A 321 13.59 14.75 2.04
C HIS A 321 13.46 16.27 2.31
N ALA A 322 13.15 16.67 3.54
CA ALA A 322 13.22 18.08 3.95
C ALA A 322 14.65 18.63 4.10
N GLY A 323 15.68 17.83 3.81
CA GLY A 323 17.07 18.22 4.00
C GLY A 323 17.53 18.20 5.46
N ILE A 324 16.80 17.49 6.33
CA ILE A 324 17.12 17.40 7.77
C ILE A 324 17.40 15.92 8.14
N PRO A 325 18.43 15.30 7.54
CA PRO A 325 18.70 13.87 7.71
C PRO A 325 19.02 13.47 9.16
N ASN A 326 19.53 14.37 10.00
CA ASN A 326 19.73 14.12 11.42
C ASN A 326 18.40 13.92 12.17
N ILE A 327 17.36 14.66 11.82
CA ILE A 327 16.00 14.45 12.38
C ILE A 327 15.35 13.20 11.76
N GLY A 328 15.52 12.98 10.45
CA GLY A 328 15.11 11.72 9.81
C GLY A 328 15.70 10.49 10.50
N TYR A 329 16.99 10.54 10.80
CA TYR A 329 17.69 9.52 11.60
C TYR A 329 17.08 9.35 12.99
N ARG A 330 16.82 10.47 13.70
CA ARG A 330 16.20 10.44 15.02
C ARG A 330 14.80 9.81 14.97
N CYS A 331 13.97 10.19 14.04
CA CYS A 331 12.63 9.60 13.88
C CYS A 331 12.71 8.08 13.61
N ALA A 332 13.66 7.65 12.79
CA ALA A 332 13.91 6.22 12.55
C ALA A 332 14.39 5.51 13.83
N MET A 333 15.27 6.15 14.61
CA MET A 333 15.74 5.62 15.90
C MET A 333 14.61 5.53 16.92
N ASP A 334 13.76 6.54 17.02
CA ASP A 334 12.59 6.53 17.92
C ASP A 334 11.66 5.36 17.56
N HIS A 335 11.43 5.12 16.26
CA HIS A 335 10.67 3.96 15.80
C HIS A 335 11.34 2.63 16.19
N LEU A 336 12.66 2.53 16.02
CA LEU A 336 13.44 1.33 16.39
C LEU A 336 13.34 1.05 17.89
N VAL A 337 13.42 2.09 18.73
CA VAL A 337 13.34 1.94 20.19
C VAL A 337 11.95 1.51 20.64
N VAL A 338 10.91 2.08 20.05
CA VAL A 338 9.51 1.82 20.45
C VAL A 338 8.98 0.50 19.88
N ASN A 339 9.26 0.21 18.61
CA ASN A 339 8.66 -0.90 17.87
C ASN A 339 9.65 -2.05 17.57
N GLY A 340 10.90 -1.90 17.96
CA GLY A 340 11.97 -2.86 17.65
C GLY A 340 12.59 -2.64 16.26
N PRO A 341 13.71 -3.37 15.99
CA PRO A 341 14.42 -3.26 14.74
C PRO A 341 13.60 -3.86 13.57
N ASN A 342 13.70 -3.20 12.42
CA ASN A 342 13.18 -3.71 11.15
C ASN A 342 14.06 -3.23 9.99
N ILE A 343 13.90 -3.86 8.83
CA ILE A 343 14.71 -3.60 7.64
C ILE A 343 14.59 -2.16 7.18
N TYR A 344 13.36 -1.63 7.12
CA TYR A 344 13.09 -0.27 6.67
C TYR A 344 13.80 0.78 7.53
N VAL A 345 13.65 0.69 8.84
CA VAL A 345 14.27 1.63 9.79
C VAL A 345 15.79 1.61 9.69
N LEU A 346 16.39 0.41 9.59
CA LEU A 346 17.83 0.27 9.45
C LEU A 346 18.35 0.86 8.13
N LYS A 347 17.62 0.72 7.04
CA LYS A 347 17.92 1.35 5.74
C LYS A 347 17.87 2.88 5.86
N GLN A 348 16.81 3.42 6.47
CA GLN A 348 16.65 4.85 6.68
C GLN A 348 17.80 5.44 7.52
N MET A 349 18.15 4.79 8.63
CA MET A 349 19.27 5.23 9.46
C MET A 349 20.60 5.18 8.71
N CYS A 350 20.80 4.18 7.85
CA CYS A 350 21.98 4.05 7.00
C CYS A 350 22.09 5.21 6.00
N ILE A 351 21.01 5.50 5.27
CA ILE A 351 20.97 6.56 4.26
C ILE A 351 21.19 7.93 4.91
N CYS A 352 20.51 8.21 6.03
CA CYS A 352 20.71 9.44 6.79
C CYS A 352 22.18 9.61 7.25
N ALA A 353 22.81 8.54 7.71
CA ALA A 353 24.21 8.56 8.14
C ALA A 353 25.16 8.85 6.96
N ILE A 354 24.90 8.27 5.77
CA ILE A 354 25.67 8.54 4.55
C ILE A 354 25.59 10.03 4.18
N VAL A 355 24.36 10.57 4.10
CA VAL A 355 24.15 11.98 3.73
C VAL A 355 24.76 12.95 4.75
N ASN A 356 24.78 12.58 6.03
CA ASN A 356 25.42 13.35 7.09
C ASN A 356 26.96 13.24 7.08
N GLY A 357 27.56 12.30 6.34
CA GLY A 357 29.00 12.03 6.37
C GLY A 357 29.46 11.22 7.58
N GLU A 358 28.54 10.53 8.26
CA GLU A 358 28.82 9.71 9.45
C GLU A 358 29.23 8.29 9.04
N GLU A 359 30.41 8.16 8.42
CA GLU A 359 30.87 6.92 7.80
C GLU A 359 30.87 5.71 8.73
N ALA A 360 31.37 5.87 9.97
CA ALA A 360 31.44 4.75 10.92
C ALA A 360 30.05 4.22 11.26
N LEU A 361 29.08 5.12 11.36
CA LEU A 361 27.69 4.80 11.65
C LEU A 361 27.02 4.11 10.44
N ALA A 362 27.24 4.64 9.24
CA ALA A 362 26.77 4.03 8.00
C ALA A 362 27.30 2.59 7.83
N ARG A 363 28.61 2.38 8.03
CA ARG A 363 29.24 1.04 7.98
C ARG A 363 28.64 0.07 8.99
N LYS A 364 28.31 0.56 10.20
CA LYS A 364 27.63 -0.26 11.23
C LYS A 364 26.28 -0.79 10.71
N TYR A 365 25.44 0.07 10.14
CA TYR A 365 24.14 -0.37 9.62
C TYR A 365 24.26 -1.27 8.39
N LEU A 366 25.20 -0.99 7.48
CA LEU A 366 25.49 -1.88 6.36
C LEU A 366 25.94 -3.26 6.84
N THR A 367 26.76 -3.32 7.89
CA THR A 367 27.16 -4.60 8.50
C THR A 367 25.96 -5.33 9.07
N ILE A 368 25.06 -4.67 9.79
CA ILE A 368 23.84 -5.29 10.31
C ILE A 368 22.97 -5.81 9.14
N LEU A 369 22.74 -4.98 8.13
CA LEU A 369 21.93 -5.32 6.98
C LEU A 369 22.52 -6.47 6.15
N SER A 370 23.85 -6.61 6.10
CA SER A 370 24.51 -7.73 5.39
C SER A 370 24.22 -9.09 5.98
N HIS A 371 23.85 -9.16 7.28
CA HIS A 371 23.45 -10.39 7.95
C HIS A 371 21.94 -10.68 7.83
N ILE A 372 21.18 -9.78 7.23
CA ILE A 372 19.74 -9.96 6.98
C ILE A 372 19.56 -10.55 5.57
N PRO A 373 18.85 -11.65 5.40
CA PRO A 373 18.62 -12.24 4.08
C PRO A 373 18.01 -11.26 3.09
N PHE A 374 18.42 -11.35 1.83
CA PHE A 374 17.92 -10.55 0.69
C PHE A 374 18.22 -9.05 0.74
N GLN A 375 19.13 -8.59 1.60
CA GLN A 375 19.55 -7.17 1.63
C GLN A 375 20.88 -6.90 0.89
N GLY A 376 21.45 -7.90 0.21
CA GLY A 376 22.75 -7.79 -0.46
C GLY A 376 22.82 -6.65 -1.49
N ALA A 377 21.80 -6.46 -2.31
CA ALA A 377 21.75 -5.40 -3.31
C ALA A 377 21.77 -3.99 -2.68
N PHE A 378 21.06 -3.81 -1.55
CA PHE A 378 21.11 -2.54 -0.80
C PHE A 378 22.51 -2.31 -0.21
N VAL A 379 23.08 -3.33 0.42
CA VAL A 379 24.42 -3.24 1.01
C VAL A 379 25.48 -2.93 -0.05
N GLU A 380 25.43 -3.58 -1.20
CA GLU A 380 26.33 -3.34 -2.32
C GLU A 380 26.21 -1.90 -2.84
N LYS A 381 24.98 -1.45 -3.15
CA LYS A 381 24.72 -0.08 -3.60
C LYS A 381 25.30 0.93 -2.62
N TYR A 382 24.86 0.90 -1.37
CA TYR A 382 25.17 1.96 -0.42
C TYR A 382 26.56 1.86 0.21
N SER A 383 27.23 0.70 0.17
CA SER A 383 28.66 0.62 0.55
C SER A 383 29.55 1.47 -0.34
N ALA A 384 29.21 1.63 -1.60
CA ALA A 384 29.95 2.48 -2.55
C ALA A 384 29.82 3.98 -2.25
N TYR A 385 28.77 4.40 -1.53
CA TYR A 385 28.54 5.79 -1.17
C TYR A 385 29.27 6.22 0.10
N VAL A 386 29.66 5.28 0.98
CA VAL A 386 30.28 5.60 2.26
C VAL A 386 31.67 6.21 2.07
N GLY A 387 31.80 7.50 2.40
CA GLY A 387 33.04 8.28 2.24
C GLY A 387 33.32 8.69 0.78
N ASN A 388 32.38 8.48 -0.13
CA ASN A 388 32.53 8.81 -1.53
C ASN A 388 31.66 10.01 -1.91
N GLU A 389 32.19 11.20 -1.72
CA GLU A 389 31.50 12.47 -1.96
C GLU A 389 31.03 12.61 -3.43
N SER A 390 31.84 12.15 -4.38
CA SER A 390 31.48 12.25 -5.80
C SER A 390 30.25 11.41 -6.16
N MET A 391 30.11 10.22 -5.58
CA MET A 391 28.91 9.40 -5.79
C MET A 391 27.66 10.03 -5.16
N ILE A 392 27.79 10.62 -3.98
CA ILE A 392 26.67 11.30 -3.31
C ILE A 392 26.21 12.51 -4.14
N GLN A 393 27.14 13.27 -4.72
CA GLN A 393 26.81 14.42 -5.57
C GLN A 393 26.20 14.04 -6.92
N THR A 394 26.47 12.85 -7.43
CA THR A 394 25.89 12.35 -8.69
C THR A 394 24.56 11.63 -8.51
N ASP A 395 24.20 11.25 -7.29
CA ASP A 395 22.88 10.70 -6.97
C ASP A 395 21.88 11.84 -6.84
N ALA A 396 20.86 11.86 -7.69
CA ALA A 396 19.91 12.97 -7.80
C ALA A 396 19.23 13.25 -6.46
N THR A 397 18.67 12.22 -5.80
CA THR A 397 17.96 12.36 -4.53
C THR A 397 18.90 12.80 -3.40
N MET A 398 20.08 12.18 -3.26
CA MET A 398 21.00 12.57 -2.19
C MET A 398 21.57 13.97 -2.39
N ALA A 399 21.87 14.36 -3.63
CA ALA A 399 22.32 15.71 -3.96
C ALA A 399 21.23 16.74 -3.66
N HIS A 400 19.98 16.43 -4.01
CA HIS A 400 18.82 17.26 -3.73
C HIS A 400 18.63 17.47 -2.21
N VAL A 401 18.56 16.40 -1.44
CA VAL A 401 18.47 16.45 0.04
C VAL A 401 19.60 17.29 0.64
N ARG A 402 20.84 17.17 0.14
CA ARG A 402 21.96 18.01 0.58
C ARG A 402 21.79 19.48 0.21
N SER A 403 21.17 19.79 -0.91
CA SER A 403 20.91 21.18 -1.33
C SER A 403 19.93 21.88 -0.39
N LEU A 404 19.05 21.13 0.25
CA LEU A 404 18.09 21.60 1.25
C LEU A 404 18.69 21.70 2.67
N LYS A 405 19.82 21.04 2.91
CA LYS A 405 20.40 20.96 4.27
C LYS A 405 20.69 22.35 4.84
N PRO A 406 20.17 22.68 6.04
CA PRO A 406 20.37 23.98 6.67
C PRO A 406 21.83 24.28 6.92
N LEU A 407 22.22 25.54 6.79
CA LEU A 407 23.59 26.02 7.09
C LEU A 407 23.93 25.91 8.59
N ALA A 408 22.93 25.98 9.45
CA ALA A 408 23.08 25.81 10.90
C ALA A 408 22.38 24.53 11.36
N SER A 409 22.79 23.99 12.51
CA SER A 409 22.13 22.84 13.12
C SER A 409 20.65 23.15 13.36
N HIS A 410 19.79 22.22 12.93
CA HIS A 410 18.36 22.32 13.10
C HIS A 410 17.86 21.12 13.91
N PHE A 411 17.09 21.41 14.96
CA PHE A 411 16.64 20.42 15.94
C PHE A 411 15.13 20.20 15.96
N GLU A 412 14.37 21.06 15.27
CA GLU A 412 12.92 20.95 15.23
C GLU A 412 12.50 19.81 14.31
N GLN A 413 11.59 18.99 14.82
CA GLN A 413 10.94 17.97 14.01
C GLN A 413 9.82 18.58 13.20
N ASN A 414 9.62 18.04 12.01
CA ASN A 414 8.58 18.47 11.12
C ASN A 414 7.39 17.51 11.21
N TYR A 415 6.37 17.89 11.95
CA TYR A 415 5.20 17.04 12.23
C TYR A 415 4.00 17.30 11.33
N ARG A 416 4.02 18.38 10.53
CA ARG A 416 2.89 18.70 9.66
C ARG A 416 2.99 17.91 8.37
N ALA A 417 1.86 17.49 7.86
CA ALA A 417 1.80 16.94 6.52
C ALA A 417 1.38 18.05 5.52
N PRO A 418 2.08 18.20 4.41
CA PRO A 418 3.31 17.47 4.05
C PRO A 418 4.44 17.86 5.01
N ALA A 419 4.85 16.93 5.87
CA ALA A 419 5.71 17.21 7.02
C ALA A 419 7.06 17.81 6.62
N PHE A 420 7.59 17.46 5.46
CA PHE A 420 8.88 17.95 4.98
C PHE A 420 8.89 19.44 4.61
N LEU A 421 7.72 20.12 4.49
CA LEU A 421 7.66 21.55 4.20
C LEU A 421 8.16 22.44 5.34
N GLY A 422 8.33 21.92 6.52
CA GLY A 422 9.02 22.58 7.59
C GLY A 422 8.18 23.54 8.41
N TYR A 423 8.63 23.74 9.63
CA TYR A 423 8.18 24.84 10.48
C TYR A 423 8.87 26.14 10.16
N ASN A 424 10.12 26.04 9.74
CA ASN A 424 10.90 27.20 9.46
C ASN A 424 10.58 27.70 8.06
N THR A 425 9.87 28.78 7.99
CA THR A 425 9.49 29.47 6.75
C THR A 425 10.61 30.37 6.22
N GLY A 426 11.80 30.30 6.81
CA GLY A 426 12.99 31.02 6.34
C GLY A 426 13.77 30.22 5.29
N LEU A 427 14.65 30.90 4.56
CA LEU A 427 15.59 30.27 3.65
C LEU A 427 16.66 29.53 4.44
N MET A 428 16.58 28.21 4.51
CA MET A 428 17.44 27.39 5.38
C MET A 428 18.83 27.17 4.81
N SER A 429 18.96 26.90 3.50
CA SER A 429 20.23 26.65 2.84
C SER A 429 20.66 27.74 1.84
N GLY A 430 19.75 28.60 1.44
CA GLY A 430 19.98 29.62 0.41
C GLY A 430 19.92 29.08 -1.02
N SER A 431 19.66 27.79 -1.21
CA SER A 431 19.47 27.15 -2.53
C SER A 431 18.09 27.45 -3.12
N ASP A 432 17.92 27.18 -4.43
CA ASP A 432 16.63 27.30 -5.09
C ASP A 432 15.59 26.34 -4.57
N PRO A 433 15.89 25.05 -4.36
CA PRO A 433 14.95 24.13 -3.71
C PRO A 433 14.54 24.62 -2.32
N SER A 434 15.46 25.18 -1.52
CA SER A 434 15.15 25.72 -0.20
C SER A 434 14.21 26.93 -0.27
N LEU A 435 14.35 27.81 -1.26
CA LEU A 435 13.41 28.92 -1.49
C LEU A 435 12.00 28.39 -1.82
N ILE A 436 11.91 27.41 -2.72
CA ILE A 436 10.63 26.82 -3.15
C ILE A 436 9.96 26.11 -1.97
N THR A 437 10.71 25.32 -1.21
CA THR A 437 10.21 24.61 -0.02
C THR A 437 9.73 25.58 1.06
N SER A 438 10.47 26.68 1.29
CA SER A 438 10.07 27.72 2.25
C SER A 438 8.78 28.43 1.84
N ILE A 439 8.62 28.73 0.54
CA ILE A 439 7.38 29.27 0.01
C ILE A 439 6.24 28.28 0.24
N ALA A 440 6.40 27.02 -0.16
CA ALA A 440 5.40 25.99 -0.01
C ALA A 440 5.00 25.78 1.48
N ALA A 441 5.96 25.87 2.40
CA ALA A 441 5.73 25.81 3.84
C ALA A 441 4.84 26.96 4.33
N CYS A 442 5.10 28.20 3.87
CA CYS A 442 4.26 29.35 4.18
C CYS A 442 2.83 29.20 3.63
N LEU A 443 2.70 28.72 2.39
CA LEU A 443 1.41 28.50 1.75
C LEU A 443 0.61 27.40 2.47
N TYR A 444 1.25 26.28 2.76
CA TYR A 444 0.64 25.17 3.49
C TYR A 444 0.20 25.58 4.90
N SER A 445 1.02 26.36 5.60
CA SER A 445 0.70 26.91 6.93
C SER A 445 -0.31 28.06 6.89
N LYS A 446 -0.73 28.53 5.72
CA LYS A 446 -1.56 29.74 5.52
C LYS A 446 -0.92 31.02 6.13
N GLU A 447 0.38 31.01 6.34
CA GLU A 447 1.15 32.15 6.86
C GLU A 447 1.61 33.04 5.69
N ILE A 448 0.64 33.49 4.89
CA ILE A 448 0.90 34.21 3.62
C ILE A 448 1.63 35.54 3.80
N ASP A 449 1.47 36.22 4.94
CA ASP A 449 2.23 37.42 5.25
C ASP A 449 3.73 37.16 5.36
N ARG A 450 4.11 36.01 5.93
CA ARG A 450 5.51 35.54 6.01
C ARG A 450 6.05 35.10 4.65
N CYS A 451 5.18 34.72 3.74
CA CYS A 451 5.56 34.31 2.39
C CYS A 451 6.02 35.48 1.52
N LEU A 452 5.56 36.71 1.79
CA LEU A 452 5.80 37.86 0.93
C LEU A 452 7.28 38.13 0.63
N PRO A 453 8.22 38.13 1.59
CA PRO A 453 9.65 38.31 1.30
C PRO A 453 10.19 37.21 0.35
N HIS A 454 9.76 35.98 0.53
CA HIS A 454 10.18 34.85 -0.32
C HIS A 454 9.62 34.97 -1.75
N ILE A 455 8.36 35.44 -1.89
CA ILE A 455 7.73 35.74 -3.19
C ILE A 455 8.51 36.85 -3.89
N GLN A 456 8.96 37.87 -3.19
CA GLN A 456 9.77 38.95 -3.76
C GLN A 456 11.12 38.44 -4.27
N VAL A 457 11.81 37.59 -3.48
CA VAL A 457 13.06 36.93 -3.90
C VAL A 457 12.82 36.07 -5.12
N TYR A 458 11.77 35.26 -5.11
CA TYR A 458 11.38 34.42 -6.25
C TYR A 458 11.13 35.26 -7.50
N PHE A 459 10.36 36.34 -7.38
CA PHE A 459 10.03 37.24 -8.50
C PHE A 459 11.27 37.97 -9.03
N GLN A 460 12.17 38.42 -8.17
CA GLN A 460 13.44 39.01 -8.61
C GLN A 460 14.27 38.04 -9.44
N LYS A 461 14.26 36.75 -9.08
CA LYS A 461 15.05 35.74 -9.74
C LYS A 461 14.42 35.23 -11.05
N TYR A 462 13.14 34.87 -11.01
CA TYR A 462 12.47 34.20 -12.13
C TYR A 462 11.62 35.14 -12.99
N ARG A 463 11.39 36.37 -12.55
CA ARG A 463 10.59 37.42 -13.24
C ARG A 463 9.14 37.07 -13.52
N MET A 464 8.70 35.87 -13.17
CA MET A 464 7.33 35.40 -13.34
C MET A 464 6.91 34.61 -12.09
N LEU A 465 5.66 34.76 -11.66
CA LEU A 465 5.11 34.00 -10.56
C LEU A 465 4.24 32.85 -11.10
N PRO A 466 4.37 31.62 -10.57
CA PRO A 466 3.42 30.55 -10.86
C PRO A 466 2.01 30.91 -10.40
N PRO A 467 0.96 30.29 -10.97
CA PRO A 467 -0.45 30.65 -10.68
C PRO A 467 -0.78 30.69 -9.19
N VAL A 468 -0.27 29.73 -8.41
CA VAL A 468 -0.50 29.69 -6.96
C VAL A 468 0.02 30.96 -6.25
N LEU A 469 1.18 31.46 -6.64
CA LEU A 469 1.74 32.68 -6.05
C LEU A 469 1.03 33.96 -6.53
N GLN A 470 0.51 33.97 -7.76
CA GLN A 470 -0.36 35.06 -8.23
C GLN A 470 -1.63 35.15 -7.37
N GLN A 471 -2.24 34.02 -7.05
CA GLN A 471 -3.42 33.93 -6.17
C GLN A 471 -3.11 34.41 -4.75
N VAL A 472 -1.93 34.04 -4.20
CA VAL A 472 -1.46 34.54 -2.90
C VAL A 472 -1.31 36.07 -2.91
N VAL A 473 -0.67 36.61 -3.95
CA VAL A 473 -0.53 38.07 -4.13
C VAL A 473 -1.89 38.73 -4.21
N ALA A 474 -2.87 38.16 -4.90
CA ALA A 474 -4.23 38.69 -4.99
C ALA A 474 -4.94 38.68 -3.61
N ILE A 475 -4.80 37.59 -2.83
CA ILE A 475 -5.35 37.53 -1.47
C ILE A 475 -4.70 38.57 -0.56
N LEU A 476 -3.38 38.69 -0.61
CA LEU A 476 -2.65 39.69 0.19
C LEU A 476 -2.98 41.12 -0.25
N GLY A 477 -3.02 41.40 -1.56
CA GLY A 477 -3.28 42.70 -2.12
C GLY A 477 -4.67 43.23 -1.76
N ASN A 478 -5.68 42.36 -1.59
CA ASN A 478 -7.00 42.77 -1.09
C ASN A 478 -6.98 43.22 0.38
N LYS A 479 -5.98 42.82 1.14
CA LYS A 479 -5.80 43.17 2.56
C LYS A 479 -4.75 44.28 2.77
N ARG A 480 -3.81 44.41 1.82
CA ARG A 480 -2.60 45.23 1.95
C ARG A 480 -2.40 46.09 0.69
N PRO A 481 -2.69 47.42 0.73
CA PRO A 481 -2.54 48.29 -0.43
C PRO A 481 -1.10 48.35 -0.97
N ASP A 482 -0.09 48.21 -0.11
CA ASP A 482 1.33 48.16 -0.52
C ASP A 482 1.64 46.99 -1.44
N VAL A 483 1.07 45.81 -1.18
CA VAL A 483 1.21 44.64 -2.02
C VAL A 483 0.47 44.82 -3.35
N ALA A 484 -0.74 45.37 -3.31
CA ALA A 484 -1.48 45.67 -4.54
C ALA A 484 -0.72 46.66 -5.44
N ALA A 485 -0.10 47.68 -4.86
CA ALA A 485 0.73 48.64 -5.60
C ALA A 485 2.00 48.03 -6.16
N ALA A 486 2.60 47.04 -5.47
CA ALA A 486 3.81 46.35 -5.92
C ALA A 486 3.54 45.39 -7.09
N PHE A 487 2.34 44.80 -7.22
CA PHE A 487 1.97 43.82 -8.23
C PHE A 487 0.67 44.16 -9.00
N PRO A 488 0.55 45.34 -9.61
CA PRO A 488 -0.71 45.79 -10.20
C PRO A 488 -1.22 44.94 -11.35
N GLN A 489 -0.30 44.37 -12.15
CA GLN A 489 -0.66 43.48 -13.26
C GLN A 489 -1.27 42.16 -12.78
N ILE A 490 -0.76 41.60 -11.69
CA ILE A 490 -1.30 40.37 -11.08
C ILE A 490 -2.66 40.67 -10.47
N MET A 491 -2.79 41.77 -9.76
CA MET A 491 -4.10 42.19 -9.19
C MET A 491 -5.17 42.33 -10.26
N GLN A 492 -4.84 42.91 -11.42
CA GLN A 492 -5.76 43.03 -12.55
C GLN A 492 -6.09 41.65 -13.18
N ALA A 493 -5.09 40.78 -13.36
CA ALA A 493 -5.28 39.44 -13.95
C ALA A 493 -6.16 38.54 -13.07
N GLU A 494 -5.97 38.57 -11.75
CA GLU A 494 -6.69 37.72 -10.79
C GLU A 494 -8.03 38.32 -10.30
N ALA A 495 -8.34 39.60 -10.62
CA ALA A 495 -9.55 40.27 -10.14
C ALA A 495 -10.84 39.51 -10.46
N ASN A 496 -11.02 39.10 -11.70
CA ASN A 496 -12.21 38.36 -12.12
C ASN A 496 -12.29 36.97 -11.48
N ARG A 497 -11.14 36.31 -11.30
CA ARG A 497 -11.06 34.95 -10.76
C ARG A 497 -11.41 34.93 -9.26
N ILE A 498 -10.88 35.86 -8.49
CA ILE A 498 -11.23 35.97 -7.07
C ILE A 498 -12.70 36.38 -6.88
N MET A 499 -13.24 37.27 -7.74
CA MET A 499 -14.65 37.62 -7.70
C MET A 499 -15.55 36.42 -8.04
N ALA A 500 -15.19 35.61 -9.02
CA ALA A 500 -15.92 34.39 -9.37
C ALA A 500 -15.93 33.41 -8.20
N PHE A 501 -14.78 33.19 -7.55
CA PHE A 501 -14.67 32.34 -6.35
C PHE A 501 -15.58 32.88 -5.21
N VAL A 502 -15.48 34.14 -4.88
CA VAL A 502 -16.31 34.78 -3.83
C VAL A 502 -17.79 34.66 -4.17
N SER A 503 -18.18 34.89 -5.42
CA SER A 503 -19.59 34.79 -5.86
C SER A 503 -20.12 33.35 -5.72
N ALA A 504 -19.30 32.34 -6.01
CA ALA A 504 -19.67 30.93 -5.84
C ALA A 504 -19.79 30.54 -4.35
N ALA A 505 -18.90 31.06 -3.49
CA ALA A 505 -18.90 30.77 -2.06
C ALA A 505 -19.99 31.53 -1.27
N LYS A 506 -20.36 32.72 -1.71
CA LYS A 506 -21.20 33.67 -0.97
C LYS A 506 -22.53 33.09 -0.51
N PRO A 507 -23.35 32.40 -1.33
CA PRO A 507 -24.64 31.87 -0.88
C PRO A 507 -24.53 30.96 0.36
N ILE A 508 -23.51 30.08 0.38
CA ILE A 508 -23.28 29.14 1.48
C ILE A 508 -22.80 29.89 2.73
N LEU A 509 -21.93 30.89 2.55
CA LEU A 509 -21.42 31.70 3.65
C LEU A 509 -22.48 32.60 4.29
N ASP A 510 -23.36 33.20 3.48
CA ASP A 510 -24.47 34.00 3.94
C ASP A 510 -25.49 33.17 4.73
N GLU A 511 -25.84 31.97 4.23
CA GLU A 511 -26.70 31.02 4.93
C GLU A 511 -26.08 30.60 6.28
N ARG A 512 -24.78 30.24 6.29
CA ARG A 512 -24.05 29.94 7.52
C ARG A 512 -24.16 31.04 8.55
N THR A 513 -23.93 32.29 8.11
CA THR A 513 -23.96 33.46 9.01
C THR A 513 -25.35 33.63 9.61
N GLN A 514 -26.42 33.49 8.81
CA GLN A 514 -27.80 33.55 9.30
C GLN A 514 -28.10 32.45 10.33
N MET A 515 -27.64 31.21 10.09
CA MET A 515 -27.86 30.10 10.98
C MET A 515 -27.10 30.20 12.31
N GLN A 516 -26.02 30.96 12.36
CA GLN A 516 -25.23 31.20 13.58
C GLN A 516 -25.79 32.29 14.50
N VAL A 517 -26.69 33.13 14.01
CA VAL A 517 -27.27 34.24 14.79
C VAL A 517 -28.06 33.68 15.98
N GLY A 518 -27.74 34.15 17.20
CA GLY A 518 -28.44 33.75 18.43
C GLY A 518 -28.13 32.32 18.94
N LYS A 519 -27.15 31.64 18.35
CA LYS A 519 -26.75 30.29 18.78
C LYS A 519 -25.63 30.30 19.81
N SER A 520 -25.57 29.25 20.64
CA SER A 520 -24.46 29.05 21.59
C SER A 520 -23.12 28.83 20.88
N PRO A 521 -21.98 29.10 21.51
CA PRO A 521 -20.64 28.86 20.92
C PRO A 521 -20.45 27.46 20.39
N GLU A 522 -20.98 26.45 21.07
CA GLU A 522 -20.90 25.05 20.65
C GLU A 522 -21.74 24.79 19.40
N GLU A 523 -22.98 25.31 19.35
CA GLU A 523 -23.82 25.21 18.17
C GLU A 523 -23.24 25.96 16.99
N GLN A 524 -22.65 27.15 17.19
CA GLN A 524 -21.98 27.92 16.15
C GLN A 524 -20.80 27.13 15.57
N THR A 525 -20.03 26.42 16.40
CA THR A 525 -18.92 25.57 15.97
C THR A 525 -19.43 24.40 15.11
N ARG A 526 -20.52 23.75 15.55
CA ARG A 526 -21.13 22.65 14.77
C ARG A 526 -21.62 23.13 13.42
N ILE A 527 -22.35 24.26 13.37
CA ILE A 527 -22.84 24.88 12.15
C ILE A 527 -21.66 25.23 11.23
N LYS A 528 -20.60 25.84 11.78
CA LYS A 528 -19.39 26.19 11.00
C LYS A 528 -18.78 24.94 10.35
N THR A 529 -18.67 23.84 11.09
CA THR A 529 -18.11 22.58 10.57
C THR A 529 -18.95 22.01 9.44
N GLU A 530 -20.28 21.97 9.62
CA GLU A 530 -21.21 21.48 8.61
C GLU A 530 -21.17 22.32 7.32
N TYR A 531 -21.24 23.64 7.45
CA TYR A 531 -21.19 24.55 6.29
C TYR A 531 -19.84 24.58 5.60
N ASN A 532 -18.74 24.38 6.33
CA ASN A 532 -17.42 24.22 5.71
C ASN A 532 -17.35 22.92 4.88
N ALA A 533 -17.98 21.84 5.32
CA ALA A 533 -18.07 20.62 4.52
C ALA A 533 -18.89 20.84 3.24
N ARG A 534 -20.06 21.50 3.34
CA ARG A 534 -20.88 21.88 2.17
C ARG A 534 -20.12 22.80 1.20
N LEU A 535 -19.37 23.76 1.72
CA LEU A 535 -18.56 24.67 0.91
C LEU A 535 -17.48 23.92 0.12
N ARG A 536 -16.79 22.99 0.77
CA ARG A 536 -15.81 22.14 0.10
C ARG A 536 -16.44 21.31 -1.01
N GLU A 537 -17.52 20.61 -0.72
CA GLU A 537 -18.23 19.78 -1.69
C GLU A 537 -18.73 20.60 -2.89
N ALA A 538 -19.27 21.78 -2.65
CA ALA A 538 -19.81 22.64 -3.71
C ALA A 538 -18.74 23.29 -4.60
N LEU A 539 -17.53 23.52 -4.09
CA LEU A 539 -16.47 24.21 -4.82
C LEU A 539 -15.34 23.30 -5.30
N GLN A 540 -15.33 22.03 -4.90
CA GLN A 540 -14.22 21.11 -5.19
C GLN A 540 -14.00 20.92 -6.69
N ASP A 541 -15.06 20.69 -7.46
CA ASP A 541 -14.94 20.33 -8.88
C ASP A 541 -14.33 21.47 -9.71
N ASP A 542 -14.62 22.73 -9.36
CA ASP A 542 -14.16 23.89 -10.12
C ASP A 542 -12.89 24.55 -9.57
N TRP A 543 -12.61 24.37 -8.27
CA TRP A 543 -11.59 25.15 -7.57
C TRP A 543 -10.50 24.34 -6.88
N LEU A 544 -10.59 23.00 -6.80
CA LEU A 544 -9.49 22.18 -6.32
C LEU A 544 -8.24 22.46 -7.19
N GLY A 545 -7.06 22.44 -6.59
CA GLY A 545 -5.81 22.82 -7.25
C GLY A 545 -5.53 24.32 -7.21
N THR A 546 -6.49 25.14 -6.73
CA THR A 546 -6.25 26.59 -6.54
C THR A 546 -5.92 26.91 -5.09
N TYR A 547 -5.11 27.94 -4.88
CA TYR A 547 -4.84 28.42 -3.52
C TYR A 547 -6.06 29.07 -2.87
N TYR A 548 -7.01 29.60 -3.65
CA TYR A 548 -8.29 30.10 -3.13
C TYR A 548 -9.06 29.00 -2.41
N TYR A 549 -9.20 27.84 -3.04
CA TYR A 549 -9.88 26.70 -2.43
C TYR A 549 -9.17 26.25 -1.15
N TYR A 550 -7.87 26.01 -1.22
CA TYR A 550 -7.07 25.61 -0.06
C TYR A 550 -7.18 26.62 1.10
N TYR A 551 -6.98 27.91 0.80
CA TYR A 551 -6.94 28.95 1.82
C TYR A 551 -8.28 29.16 2.54
N TYR A 552 -9.39 29.15 1.80
CA TYR A 552 -10.71 29.49 2.32
C TYR A 552 -11.57 28.27 2.68
N CYS A 553 -11.42 27.13 2.02
CA CYS A 553 -12.33 26.00 2.17
C CYS A 553 -11.74 24.86 2.99
N GLU A 554 -10.42 24.66 3.00
CA GLU A 554 -9.82 23.56 3.73
C GLU A 554 -9.50 23.89 5.19
N ASN A 555 -9.71 22.89 6.09
CA ASN A 555 -9.65 23.08 7.55
C ASN A 555 -8.25 23.09 8.14
N ASN A 556 -7.22 23.15 7.34
CA ASN A 556 -5.85 23.14 7.84
C ASN A 556 -5.50 24.45 8.55
N ASP A 557 -6.11 24.67 9.74
CA ASP A 557 -5.86 25.86 10.56
C ASP A 557 -4.55 25.67 11.36
N PRO A 558 -3.50 26.44 11.04
CA PRO A 558 -2.22 26.37 11.74
C PRO A 558 -2.32 26.63 13.24
N LYS A 559 -3.32 27.41 13.69
CA LYS A 559 -3.53 27.71 15.10
C LYS A 559 -4.01 26.47 15.87
N GLN A 560 -4.90 25.68 15.29
CA GLN A 560 -5.38 24.45 15.90
C GLN A 560 -4.29 23.37 15.94
N VAL A 561 -3.47 23.29 14.89
CA VAL A 561 -2.31 22.37 14.87
C VAL A 561 -1.29 22.76 15.96
N ARG A 562 -0.97 24.04 16.13
CA ARG A 562 -0.06 24.50 17.19
C ARG A 562 -0.59 24.20 18.61
N GLN A 563 -1.89 24.30 18.84
CA GLN A 563 -2.51 23.97 20.12
C GLN A 563 -2.46 22.46 20.40
N ALA A 564 -2.70 21.62 19.40
CA ALA A 564 -2.57 20.16 19.54
C ALA A 564 -1.13 19.73 19.80
N GLU A 565 -0.14 20.39 19.18
CA GLU A 565 1.28 20.13 19.38
C GLU A 565 1.77 20.56 20.79
N GLN A 566 1.25 21.67 21.34
CA GLN A 566 1.59 22.12 22.68
C GLN A 566 1.03 21.21 23.78
N HIS A 567 -0.05 20.50 23.55
CA HIS A 567 -0.63 19.55 24.49
C HIS A 567 -0.07 18.12 24.38
N GLY A 568 0.71 17.82 23.32
CA GLY A 568 1.34 16.51 23.10
C GLY A 568 2.78 16.38 23.61
N VAL A 569 3.34 17.42 24.23
CA VAL A 569 4.74 17.48 24.73
C VAL A 569 4.76 17.54 26.27
N ASN A 570 3.99 16.70 26.92
CA ASN A 570 4.13 16.45 28.36
C ASN A 570 4.33 14.96 28.63
#